data_b8f9ebd734dbcb7f32c260ea5d00169b
#
_entry.id   b8f9ebd734dbcb7f32c260ea5d00169b
#
_cell.length_a   1.000
_cell.length_b   1.000
_cell.length_c   1.000
_cell.angle_alpha   90.00
_cell.angle_beta   90.00
_cell.angle_gamma   90.00
#
_symmetry.space_group_name_H-M   'P 1'
#
loop_
_entity.id
_entity.type
_entity.pdbx_description
1 polymer ?
#
loop_
_entity_poly.entity_id
_entity_poly.type
_entity_poly.pdbx_seq_one_letter_code
_entity_poly.pdbx_strand_id
1 'polypeptide(L)'
;MSGIQFDHIAIAVPRIADAPPYLMGVLGGAPSFGMSADVFRFGQWEFDGGGRIEILEPRGDDGFLHRFLAARGAGIHHVTFKVPGLRETRARATALGYGVVGYSATVPRWKEAFLHPKDALGIVVQIVESPDEPPRGHWRKPPPMPADPPAPVRLLGLRMTAHAIERARRQWSTLLGGAESVEGGLHVFRWPASPLRIAVEIEPTADEGPTRIDVAPVSRPVAGLGAPAPGLGTVFAEAR
;
A
#
# COMPACT_ATOMS: atom_id res chain seq x y z
N MET A 1 -10.57 -16.63 13.96
CA MET A 1 -9.95 -15.28 13.96
C MET A 1 -9.09 -15.21 12.71
N SER A 2 -9.39 -14.29 11.80
CA SER A 2 -8.56 -14.07 10.61
C SER A 2 -7.14 -13.64 11.06
N GLY A 3 -6.12 -14.17 10.40
CA GLY A 3 -4.74 -13.78 10.64
C GLY A 3 -4.48 -12.32 10.20
N ILE A 4 -3.23 -11.87 10.30
CA ILE A 4 -2.83 -10.57 9.74
C ILE A 4 -2.97 -10.63 8.21
N GLN A 5 -3.50 -9.55 7.62
CA GLN A 5 -3.74 -9.42 6.19
C GLN A 5 -3.05 -8.16 5.66
N PHE A 6 -2.28 -8.28 4.59
CA PHE A 6 -1.83 -7.13 3.80
C PHE A 6 -3.02 -6.62 2.96
N ASP A 7 -3.57 -5.46 3.31
CA ASP A 7 -4.84 -4.97 2.79
C ASP A 7 -4.70 -4.16 1.51
N HIS A 8 -3.83 -3.15 1.49
CA HIS A 8 -3.59 -2.31 0.31
C HIS A 8 -2.27 -1.57 0.33
N ILE A 9 -1.91 -1.00 -0.82
CA ILE A 9 -0.78 -0.08 -1.02
C ILE A 9 -1.35 1.31 -1.27
N ALA A 10 -0.85 2.33 -0.57
CA ALA A 10 -1.29 3.70 -0.73
C ALA A 10 -0.24 4.56 -1.45
N ILE A 11 -0.71 5.37 -2.40
CA ILE A 11 0.08 6.32 -3.18
C ILE A 11 -0.45 7.73 -2.89
N ALA A 12 0.42 8.65 -2.50
CA ALA A 12 0.09 10.06 -2.34
C ALA A 12 0.28 10.81 -3.66
N VAL A 13 -0.71 11.62 -4.01
CA VAL A 13 -0.69 12.44 -5.24
C VAL A 13 -1.20 13.85 -4.93
N PRO A 14 -0.82 14.87 -5.72
CA PRO A 14 -1.39 16.20 -5.59
C PRO A 14 -2.90 16.23 -5.85
N ARG A 15 -3.40 15.43 -6.79
CA ARG A 15 -4.82 15.35 -7.18
C ARG A 15 -5.21 13.92 -7.51
N ILE A 16 -6.24 13.43 -6.86
CA ILE A 16 -6.80 12.09 -7.13
C ILE A 16 -7.31 11.94 -8.57
N ALA A 17 -7.73 13.04 -9.18
CA ALA A 17 -8.21 13.08 -10.55
C ALA A 17 -7.14 12.71 -11.60
N ASP A 18 -5.86 12.71 -11.23
CA ASP A 18 -4.75 12.33 -12.11
C ASP A 18 -4.52 10.81 -12.15
N ALA A 19 -5.11 10.04 -11.23
CA ALA A 19 -4.91 8.60 -11.12
C ALA A 19 -5.73 7.73 -12.10
N PRO A 20 -7.02 8.03 -12.40
CA PRO A 20 -7.87 7.20 -13.24
C PRO A 20 -7.32 6.86 -14.62
N PRO A 21 -6.68 7.79 -15.36
CA PRO A 21 -6.15 7.47 -16.69
C PRO A 21 -5.18 6.28 -16.67
N TYR A 22 -4.34 6.17 -15.64
CA TYR A 22 -3.40 5.07 -15.51
C TYR A 22 -4.03 3.86 -14.83
N LEU A 23 -4.65 4.03 -13.65
CA LEU A 23 -5.18 2.89 -12.89
C LEU A 23 -6.33 2.18 -13.62
N MET A 24 -7.21 2.93 -14.30
CA MET A 24 -8.34 2.37 -15.05
C MET A 24 -8.01 2.13 -16.52
N GLY A 25 -7.39 3.14 -17.17
CA GLY A 25 -7.15 3.11 -18.62
C GLY A 25 -5.95 2.23 -19.02
N VAL A 26 -4.96 2.05 -18.15
CA VAL A 26 -3.78 1.21 -18.43
C VAL A 26 -3.85 -0.11 -17.67
N LEU A 27 -4.08 -0.07 -16.36
CA LEU A 27 -4.06 -1.26 -15.51
C LEU A 27 -5.42 -1.97 -15.39
N GLY A 28 -6.51 -1.36 -15.85
CA GLY A 28 -7.86 -1.94 -15.82
C GLY A 28 -8.50 -2.01 -14.43
N GLY A 29 -7.96 -1.29 -13.43
CA GLY A 29 -8.52 -1.28 -12.09
C GLY A 29 -9.90 -0.62 -12.02
N ALA A 30 -10.78 -1.13 -11.17
CA ALA A 30 -12.12 -0.59 -10.95
C ALA A 30 -12.17 0.21 -9.64
N PRO A 31 -12.80 1.41 -9.60
CA PRO A 31 -12.97 2.16 -8.37
C PRO A 31 -13.91 1.38 -7.42
N SER A 32 -13.47 1.12 -6.20
CA SER A 32 -14.19 0.28 -5.25
C SER A 32 -14.71 1.04 -4.03
N PHE A 33 -13.95 1.99 -3.50
CA PHE A 33 -14.29 2.75 -2.31
C PHE A 33 -13.59 4.10 -2.29
N GLY A 34 -14.18 5.10 -1.65
CA GLY A 34 -13.54 6.39 -1.44
C GLY A 34 -14.29 7.28 -0.46
N MET A 35 -13.56 8.10 0.27
CA MET A 35 -14.10 8.98 1.29
C MET A 35 -13.27 10.26 1.42
N SER A 36 -13.86 11.28 2.03
CA SER A 36 -13.16 12.49 2.47
C SER A 36 -13.06 12.49 3.99
N ALA A 37 -11.84 12.68 4.49
CA ALA A 37 -11.54 13.02 5.87
C ALA A 37 -11.22 14.53 5.98
N ASP A 38 -10.87 15.01 7.19
CA ASP A 38 -10.65 16.44 7.41
C ASP A 38 -9.45 16.98 6.62
N VAL A 39 -8.31 16.28 6.68
CA VAL A 39 -7.03 16.73 6.10
C VAL A 39 -6.63 16.02 4.81
N PHE A 40 -7.40 15.02 4.37
CA PHE A 40 -7.18 14.32 3.11
C PHE A 40 -8.48 13.73 2.56
N ARG A 41 -8.45 13.35 1.29
CA ARG A 41 -9.43 12.44 0.69
C ARG A 41 -8.70 11.28 0.05
N PHE A 42 -9.41 10.16 -0.08
CA PHE A 42 -8.85 8.98 -0.70
C PHE A 42 -9.84 8.27 -1.60
N GLY A 43 -9.30 7.47 -2.50
CA GLY A 43 -10.04 6.55 -3.31
C GLY A 43 -9.26 5.26 -3.52
N GLN A 44 -9.98 4.14 -3.58
CA GLN A 44 -9.40 2.82 -3.77
C GLN A 44 -9.82 2.25 -5.12
N TRP A 45 -8.89 1.56 -5.76
CA TRP A 45 -9.10 0.79 -6.97
C TRP A 45 -8.76 -0.67 -6.68
N GLU A 46 -9.63 -1.55 -7.14
CA GLU A 46 -9.49 -3.00 -7.03
C GLU A 46 -9.07 -3.60 -8.37
N PHE A 47 -8.21 -4.62 -8.31
CA PHE A 47 -7.61 -5.30 -9.45
C PHE A 47 -7.97 -6.79 -9.44
N ASP A 48 -7.60 -7.52 -10.50
CA ASP A 48 -7.83 -8.97 -10.56
C ASP A 48 -7.23 -9.69 -9.34
N GLY A 49 -8.02 -10.59 -8.76
CA GLY A 49 -7.64 -11.33 -7.55
C GLY A 49 -7.75 -10.54 -6.24
N GLY A 50 -8.35 -9.33 -6.23
CA GLY A 50 -8.70 -8.56 -5.02
C GLY A 50 -7.59 -7.69 -4.44
N GLY A 51 -6.47 -7.51 -5.12
CA GLY A 51 -5.44 -6.55 -4.72
C GLY A 51 -5.93 -5.11 -4.88
N ARG A 52 -5.56 -4.20 -3.93
CA ARG A 52 -6.05 -2.82 -3.91
C ARG A 52 -4.92 -1.80 -3.85
N ILE A 53 -5.15 -0.68 -4.59
CA ILE A 53 -4.36 0.55 -4.48
C ILE A 53 -5.26 1.64 -3.93
N GLU A 54 -4.77 2.36 -2.94
CA GLU A 54 -5.38 3.57 -2.42
C GLU A 54 -4.63 4.80 -2.95
N ILE A 55 -5.36 5.79 -3.41
CA ILE A 55 -4.81 7.09 -3.80
C ILE A 55 -5.22 8.12 -2.77
N LEU A 56 -4.24 8.86 -2.26
CA LEU A 56 -4.41 9.89 -1.25
C LEU A 56 -4.17 11.26 -1.86
N GLU A 57 -5.06 12.20 -1.57
CA GLU A 57 -4.94 13.61 -1.95
C GLU A 57 -5.06 14.48 -0.70
N PRO A 58 -4.17 15.47 -0.50
CA PRO A 58 -4.27 16.41 0.62
C PRO A 58 -5.51 17.29 0.51
N ARG A 59 -6.02 17.75 1.66
CA ARG A 59 -7.05 18.77 1.80
C ARG A 59 -6.58 19.85 2.75
N GLY A 60 -7.07 21.08 2.54
CA GLY A 60 -6.61 22.24 3.30
C GLY A 60 -5.21 22.69 2.87
N ASP A 61 -4.57 23.51 3.69
CA ASP A 61 -3.33 24.19 3.34
C ASP A 61 -2.09 23.54 3.94
N ASP A 62 -2.27 22.59 4.88
CA ASP A 62 -1.18 21.90 5.56
C ASP A 62 -1.55 20.44 5.88
N GLY A 63 -0.60 19.69 6.44
CA GLY A 63 -0.80 18.33 6.91
C GLY A 63 0.32 17.38 6.48
N PHE A 64 0.16 16.10 6.86
CA PHE A 64 1.21 15.09 6.61
C PHE A 64 1.41 14.81 5.12
N LEU A 65 0.36 14.85 4.31
CA LEU A 65 0.46 14.65 2.86
C LEU A 65 1.12 15.83 2.16
N HIS A 66 0.86 17.08 2.60
CA HIS A 66 1.58 18.25 2.07
C HIS A 66 3.08 18.14 2.31
N ARG A 67 3.48 17.75 3.53
CA ARG A 67 4.89 17.53 3.86
C ARG A 67 5.52 16.40 3.05
N PHE A 68 4.81 15.28 2.88
CA PHE A 68 5.28 14.16 2.07
C PHE A 68 5.49 14.58 0.62
N LEU A 69 4.48 15.20 0.00
CA LEU A 69 4.54 15.64 -1.40
C LEU A 69 5.62 16.71 -1.65
N ALA A 70 5.81 17.63 -0.71
CA ALA A 70 6.86 18.63 -0.79
C ALA A 70 8.27 18.01 -0.71
N ALA A 71 8.44 16.96 0.10
CA ALA A 71 9.73 16.32 0.30
C ALA A 71 10.07 15.26 -0.75
N ARG A 72 9.08 14.55 -1.29
CA ARG A 72 9.27 13.36 -2.13
C ARG A 72 8.54 13.40 -3.48
N GLY A 73 7.63 14.35 -3.68
CA GLY A 73 6.71 14.33 -4.81
C GLY A 73 5.62 13.26 -4.66
N ALA A 74 4.87 13.03 -5.75
CA ALA A 74 3.92 11.92 -5.81
C ALA A 74 4.66 10.58 -5.70
N GLY A 75 4.06 9.58 -5.02
CA GLY A 75 4.69 8.28 -4.85
C GLY A 75 4.06 7.41 -3.77
N ILE A 76 4.63 6.23 -3.57
CA ILE A 76 4.19 5.26 -2.56
C ILE A 76 4.35 5.87 -1.17
N HIS A 77 3.25 5.99 -0.44
CA HIS A 77 3.18 6.61 0.88
C HIS A 77 3.21 5.58 2.00
N HIS A 78 2.32 4.59 1.95
CA HIS A 78 2.24 3.57 3.00
C HIS A 78 1.72 2.23 2.50
N VAL A 79 1.86 1.22 3.35
CA VAL A 79 1.18 -0.07 3.22
C VAL A 79 0.29 -0.29 4.43
N THR A 80 -0.88 -0.91 4.22
CA THR A 80 -1.87 -1.14 5.28
C THR A 80 -2.01 -2.62 5.58
N PHE A 81 -1.92 -2.95 6.86
CA PHE A 81 -2.14 -4.29 7.38
C PHE A 81 -3.34 -4.31 8.33
N LYS A 82 -4.32 -5.15 8.04
CA LYS A 82 -5.36 -5.50 9.00
C LYS A 82 -4.81 -6.51 10.00
N VAL A 83 -5.05 -6.24 11.28
CA VAL A 83 -4.59 -7.09 12.39
C VAL A 83 -5.77 -7.49 13.27
N PRO A 84 -5.73 -8.69 13.90
CA PRO A 84 -6.82 -9.15 14.76
C PRO A 84 -6.95 -8.35 16.07
N GLY A 85 -5.89 -7.68 16.52
CA GLY A 85 -5.87 -6.84 17.71
C GLY A 85 -4.82 -5.75 17.60
N LEU A 86 -5.27 -4.49 17.53
CA LEU A 86 -4.38 -3.33 17.38
C LEU A 86 -3.53 -3.11 18.63
N ARG A 87 -4.12 -3.28 19.83
CA ARG A 87 -3.42 -3.07 21.10
C ARG A 87 -2.22 -4.01 21.25
N GLU A 88 -2.44 -5.29 20.98
CA GLU A 88 -1.43 -6.36 21.07
C GLU A 88 -0.34 -6.16 20.00
N THR A 89 -0.74 -5.80 18.79
CA THR A 89 0.21 -5.52 17.70
C THR A 89 1.07 -4.30 17.99
N ARG A 90 0.49 -3.23 18.55
CA ARG A 90 1.24 -2.05 19.01
C ARG A 90 2.26 -2.39 20.10
N ALA A 91 1.83 -3.15 21.11
CA ALA A 91 2.73 -3.58 22.20
C ALA A 91 3.92 -4.38 21.65
N ARG A 92 3.66 -5.31 20.73
CA ARG A 92 4.69 -6.09 20.05
C ARG A 92 5.62 -5.19 19.20
N ALA A 93 5.07 -4.22 18.45
CA ALA A 93 5.87 -3.27 17.67
C ALA A 93 6.80 -2.46 18.57
N THR A 94 6.28 -1.92 19.67
CA THR A 94 7.10 -1.17 20.66
C THR A 94 8.19 -2.04 21.28
N ALA A 95 7.88 -3.28 21.66
CA ALA A 95 8.87 -4.23 22.20
C ALA A 95 9.98 -4.59 21.19
N LEU A 96 9.68 -4.53 19.90
CA LEU A 96 10.66 -4.71 18.81
C LEU A 96 11.40 -3.42 18.44
N GLY A 97 11.16 -2.31 19.13
CA GLY A 97 11.87 -1.05 18.94
C GLY A 97 11.30 -0.15 17.84
N TYR A 98 10.06 -0.38 17.37
CA TYR A 98 9.42 0.52 16.41
C TYR A 98 8.78 1.72 17.10
N GLY A 99 9.00 2.92 16.56
CA GLY A 99 8.21 4.10 16.90
C GLY A 99 6.78 3.97 16.36
N VAL A 100 5.81 3.92 17.26
CA VAL A 100 4.39 3.84 16.92
C VAL A 100 3.74 5.20 17.11
N VAL A 101 3.14 5.74 16.05
CA VAL A 101 2.56 7.08 16.01
C VAL A 101 1.09 7.03 15.53
N GLY A 102 0.37 8.14 15.67
CA GLY A 102 -0.96 8.32 15.07
C GLY A 102 -2.02 7.34 15.59
N TYR A 103 -1.89 6.84 16.82
CA TYR A 103 -2.91 5.95 17.36
C TYR A 103 -4.28 6.65 17.44
N SER A 104 -5.29 6.02 16.85
CA SER A 104 -6.68 6.44 16.91
C SER A 104 -7.59 5.23 17.13
N ALA A 105 -8.55 5.38 18.05
CA ALA A 105 -9.65 4.46 18.30
C ALA A 105 -10.99 5.22 18.38
N THR A 106 -11.05 6.42 17.83
CA THR A 106 -12.23 7.30 17.86
C THR A 106 -13.35 6.77 16.97
N VAL A 107 -13.02 6.02 15.92
CA VAL A 107 -13.99 5.34 15.07
C VAL A 107 -14.05 3.87 15.50
N PRO A 108 -15.16 3.40 16.10
CA PRO A 108 -15.25 2.03 16.66
C PRO A 108 -14.96 0.92 15.65
N ARG A 109 -15.28 1.13 14.38
CA ARG A 109 -15.06 0.15 13.28
C ARG A 109 -13.74 0.35 12.54
N TRP A 110 -12.93 1.33 12.93
CA TRP A 110 -11.64 1.62 12.32
C TRP A 110 -10.69 2.18 13.37
N LYS A 111 -9.90 1.30 13.96
CA LYS A 111 -8.84 1.69 14.89
C LYS A 111 -7.51 1.53 14.19
N GLU A 112 -6.63 2.49 14.32
CA GLU A 112 -5.38 2.51 13.56
C GLU A 112 -4.19 3.01 14.39
N ALA A 113 -3.01 2.64 13.93
CA ALA A 113 -1.73 3.19 14.36
C ALA A 113 -0.73 3.03 13.20
N PHE A 114 0.38 3.76 13.27
CA PHE A 114 1.37 3.76 12.20
C PHE A 114 2.76 3.49 12.76
N LEU A 115 3.54 2.66 12.07
CA LEU A 115 4.98 2.57 12.30
C LEU A 115 5.65 3.71 11.57
N HIS A 116 6.57 4.39 12.27
CA HIS A 116 7.32 5.50 11.69
C HIS A 116 8.32 4.99 10.64
N PRO A 117 8.41 5.59 9.43
CA PRO A 117 9.24 5.08 8.34
C PRO A 117 10.73 4.98 8.68
N LYS A 118 11.24 5.83 9.58
CA LYS A 118 12.62 5.77 10.06
C LYS A 118 12.99 4.39 10.64
N ASP A 119 12.03 3.73 11.30
CA ASP A 119 12.24 2.42 11.91
C ASP A 119 11.72 1.29 11.03
N ALA A 120 10.79 1.60 10.11
CA ALA A 120 10.03 0.65 9.30
C ALA A 120 10.51 0.58 7.83
N LEU A 121 11.82 0.42 7.61
CA LEU A 121 12.41 0.22 6.27
C LEU A 121 12.04 1.31 5.26
N GLY A 122 12.02 2.58 5.69
CA GLY A 122 11.75 3.72 4.80
C GLY A 122 10.31 3.93 4.36
N ILE A 123 9.36 3.11 4.83
CA ILE A 123 7.93 3.19 4.48
C ILE A 123 7.06 3.32 5.74
N VAL A 124 5.99 4.12 5.67
CA VAL A 124 4.96 4.10 6.71
C VAL A 124 4.20 2.77 6.64
N VAL A 125 4.02 2.11 7.78
CA VAL A 125 3.18 0.91 7.88
C VAL A 125 1.96 1.24 8.74
N GLN A 126 0.80 1.28 8.13
CA GLN A 126 -0.47 1.43 8.82
C GLN A 126 -0.93 0.07 9.35
N ILE A 127 -1.26 0.02 10.63
CA ILE A 127 -1.81 -1.17 11.30
C ILE A 127 -3.25 -0.84 11.69
N VAL A 128 -4.20 -1.66 11.23
CA VAL A 128 -5.64 -1.40 11.40
C VAL A 128 -6.33 -2.58 12.04
N GLU A 129 -7.15 -2.30 13.05
CA GLU A 129 -8.18 -3.23 13.53
C GLU A 129 -9.54 -2.77 12.99
N SER A 130 -10.09 -3.55 12.07
CA SER A 130 -11.41 -3.30 11.49
C SER A 130 -12.17 -4.61 11.29
N PRO A 131 -13.53 -4.59 11.27
CA PRO A 131 -14.30 -5.77 10.91
C PRO A 131 -13.92 -6.30 9.53
N ASP A 132 -14.12 -7.60 9.30
CA ASP A 132 -13.83 -8.24 8.01
C ASP A 132 -14.69 -7.69 6.86
N GLU A 133 -15.87 -7.16 7.17
CA GLU A 133 -16.69 -6.46 6.18
C GLU A 133 -16.08 -5.09 5.85
N PRO A 134 -15.85 -4.82 4.55
CA PRO A 134 -15.43 -3.49 4.13
C PRO A 134 -16.45 -2.44 4.62
N PRO A 135 -16.00 -1.24 5.01
CA PRO A 135 -16.91 -0.17 5.36
C PRO A 135 -17.87 0.04 4.17
N ARG A 136 -19.16 0.04 4.45
CA ARG A 136 -20.17 0.39 3.45
C ARG A 136 -20.10 1.90 3.24
N GLY A 137 -19.32 2.30 2.28
CA GLY A 137 -19.19 3.67 1.84
C GLY A 137 -18.99 3.67 0.35
N HIS A 138 -19.57 4.63 -0.33
CA HIS A 138 -19.43 4.79 -1.76
C HIS A 138 -18.70 6.10 -2.02
N TRP A 139 -17.90 6.14 -3.07
CA TRP A 139 -17.51 7.39 -3.66
C TRP A 139 -18.76 8.21 -3.88
N ARG A 140 -18.80 9.45 -3.40
CA ARG A 140 -19.89 10.35 -3.73
C ARG A 140 -20.03 10.53 -5.24
N LYS A 141 -18.91 10.49 -5.96
CA LYS A 141 -18.83 10.45 -7.43
C LYS A 141 -17.56 9.66 -7.78
N PRO A 142 -17.63 8.33 -7.96
CA PRO A 142 -16.49 7.57 -8.47
C PRO A 142 -16.14 8.09 -9.87
N PRO A 143 -14.84 8.03 -10.26
CA PRO A 143 -14.45 8.33 -11.62
C PRO A 143 -15.28 7.46 -12.59
N PRO A 144 -15.76 8.01 -13.71
CA PRO A 144 -16.46 7.21 -14.69
C PRO A 144 -15.50 6.16 -15.28
N MET A 145 -15.98 4.93 -15.42
CA MET A 145 -15.24 3.90 -16.13
C MET A 145 -15.03 4.31 -17.60
N PRO A 146 -13.88 4.00 -18.22
CA PRO A 146 -13.72 4.07 -19.66
C PRO A 146 -14.82 3.28 -20.38
N ALA A 147 -15.18 3.69 -21.59
CA ALA A 147 -16.21 2.99 -22.37
C ALA A 147 -15.79 1.54 -22.70
N ASP A 148 -14.50 1.32 -22.91
CA ASP A 148 -13.89 0.01 -23.17
C ASP A 148 -12.69 -0.16 -22.22
N PRO A 149 -12.92 -0.54 -20.94
CA PRO A 149 -11.84 -0.69 -19.98
C PRO A 149 -11.01 -1.92 -20.32
N PRO A 150 -9.68 -1.83 -20.25
CA PRO A 150 -8.83 -2.99 -20.45
C PRO A 150 -9.04 -4.01 -19.33
N ALA A 151 -8.80 -5.29 -19.63
CA ALA A 151 -8.82 -6.34 -18.61
C ALA A 151 -7.84 -5.98 -17.46
N PRO A 152 -8.27 -6.12 -16.20
CA PRO A 152 -7.45 -5.73 -15.06
C PRO A 152 -6.20 -6.61 -14.93
N VAL A 153 -5.09 -5.99 -14.54
CA VAL A 153 -3.91 -6.73 -14.11
C VAL A 153 -4.14 -7.36 -12.74
N ARG A 154 -3.37 -8.39 -12.40
CA ARG A 154 -3.24 -8.84 -11.01
C ARG A 154 -2.19 -7.99 -10.30
N LEU A 155 -2.57 -7.37 -9.19
CA LEU A 155 -1.66 -6.67 -8.31
C LEU A 155 -0.95 -7.70 -7.42
N LEU A 156 0.38 -7.83 -7.55
CA LEU A 156 1.14 -8.80 -6.78
C LEU A 156 1.66 -8.24 -5.47
N GLY A 157 1.96 -6.94 -5.41
CA GLY A 157 2.38 -6.30 -4.17
C GLY A 157 3.51 -5.30 -4.35
N LEU A 158 4.23 -5.06 -3.26
CA LEU A 158 5.27 -4.05 -3.19
C LEU A 158 6.66 -4.68 -3.31
N ARG A 159 7.53 -4.07 -4.13
CA ARG A 159 8.98 -4.31 -4.09
C ARG A 159 9.66 -3.18 -3.34
N MET A 160 10.67 -3.53 -2.54
CA MET A 160 11.43 -2.58 -1.75
C MET A 160 12.86 -3.05 -1.52
N THR A 161 13.73 -2.13 -1.12
CA THR A 161 15.09 -2.41 -0.66
C THR A 161 15.19 -2.39 0.86
N ALA A 162 16.11 -3.19 1.39
CA ALA A 162 16.52 -3.16 2.80
C ALA A 162 18.03 -3.39 2.91
N HIS A 163 18.67 -2.80 3.94
CA HIS A 163 20.11 -2.96 4.16
C HIS A 163 20.49 -4.38 4.58
N ALA A 164 19.60 -5.07 5.31
CA ALA A 164 19.86 -6.41 5.80
C ALA A 164 18.55 -7.21 5.91
N ILE A 165 18.66 -8.52 5.69
CA ILE A 165 17.50 -9.42 5.73
C ILE A 165 16.90 -9.51 7.14
N GLU A 166 17.71 -9.40 8.19
CA GLU A 166 17.22 -9.44 9.58
C GLU A 166 16.26 -8.30 9.89
N ARG A 167 16.45 -7.12 9.28
CA ARG A 167 15.54 -5.99 9.40
C ARG A 167 14.20 -6.28 8.72
N ALA A 168 14.26 -6.86 7.52
CA ALA A 168 13.06 -7.26 6.79
C ALA A 168 12.29 -8.38 7.51
N ARG A 169 12.99 -9.41 8.02
CA ARG A 169 12.41 -10.48 8.82
C ARG A 169 11.75 -9.98 10.10
N ARG A 170 12.43 -9.06 10.82
CA ARG A 170 11.87 -8.45 12.02
C ARG A 170 10.53 -7.76 11.74
N GLN A 171 10.44 -7.00 10.62
CA GLN A 171 9.22 -6.27 10.26
C GLN A 171 8.15 -7.16 9.68
N TRP A 172 8.48 -7.92 8.63
CA TRP A 172 7.47 -8.61 7.84
C TRP A 172 7.08 -9.98 8.42
N SER A 173 8.03 -10.72 9.01
CA SER A 173 7.73 -12.02 9.65
C SER A 173 7.46 -11.88 11.14
N THR A 174 8.40 -11.36 11.94
CA THR A 174 8.27 -11.37 13.41
C THR A 174 7.13 -10.47 13.89
N LEU A 175 7.03 -9.25 13.36
CA LEU A 175 5.96 -8.31 13.74
C LEU A 175 4.64 -8.63 13.05
N LEU A 176 4.66 -8.81 11.74
CA LEU A 176 3.45 -8.88 10.90
C LEU A 176 3.08 -10.30 10.43
N GLY A 177 3.82 -11.33 10.84
CA GLY A 177 3.45 -12.73 10.62
C GLY A 177 3.53 -13.22 9.17
N GLY A 178 4.25 -12.51 8.30
CA GLY A 178 4.45 -12.92 6.91
C GLY A 178 5.33 -14.17 6.79
N ALA A 179 4.92 -15.13 5.99
CA ALA A 179 5.71 -16.30 5.63
C ALA A 179 6.75 -15.93 4.57
N GLU A 180 8.03 -16.21 4.85
CA GLU A 180 9.14 -15.92 3.95
C GLU A 180 9.40 -17.07 2.96
N SER A 181 9.68 -16.70 1.71
CA SER A 181 10.30 -17.56 0.68
C SER A 181 11.39 -16.76 -0.05
N VAL A 182 12.27 -17.48 -0.77
CA VAL A 182 13.26 -16.83 -1.66
C VAL A 182 12.91 -17.16 -3.10
N GLU A 183 12.73 -16.13 -3.92
CA GLU A 183 12.29 -16.24 -5.29
C GLU A 183 13.11 -15.30 -6.18
N GLY A 184 13.86 -15.83 -7.13
CA GLY A 184 14.69 -15.03 -8.03
C GLY A 184 15.68 -14.09 -7.34
N GLY A 185 16.21 -14.50 -6.18
CA GLY A 185 17.14 -13.69 -5.35
C GLY A 185 16.47 -12.70 -4.43
N LEU A 186 15.13 -12.63 -4.41
CA LEU A 186 14.36 -11.75 -3.53
C LEU A 186 13.84 -12.51 -2.32
N HIS A 187 13.79 -11.86 -1.18
CA HIS A 187 13.08 -12.33 0.00
C HIS A 187 11.61 -11.90 -0.08
N VAL A 188 10.71 -12.87 -0.22
CA VAL A 188 9.28 -12.62 -0.46
C VAL A 188 8.47 -13.02 0.75
N PHE A 189 7.70 -12.07 1.29
CA PHE A 189 6.83 -12.26 2.44
C PHE A 189 5.37 -12.26 2.01
N ARG A 190 4.62 -13.31 2.40
CA ARG A 190 3.22 -13.51 2.06
C ARG A 190 2.35 -13.73 3.28
N TRP A 191 1.10 -13.33 3.15
CA TRP A 191 0.04 -13.53 4.15
C TRP A 191 -1.07 -14.35 3.53
N PRO A 192 -1.48 -15.50 4.12
CA PRO A 192 -2.46 -16.42 3.52
C PRO A 192 -3.79 -15.77 3.13
N ALA A 193 -4.21 -14.75 3.89
CA ALA A 193 -5.47 -14.02 3.65
C ALA A 193 -5.33 -12.83 2.68
N SER A 194 -4.18 -12.67 2.01
CA SER A 194 -3.93 -11.53 1.12
C SER A 194 -3.44 -11.98 -0.25
N PRO A 195 -3.92 -11.37 -1.35
CA PRO A 195 -3.32 -11.57 -2.67
C PRO A 195 -1.99 -10.82 -2.81
N LEU A 196 -1.69 -9.90 -1.90
CA LEU A 196 -0.50 -9.05 -1.94
C LEU A 196 0.67 -9.65 -1.18
N ARG A 197 1.89 -9.34 -1.65
CA ARG A 197 3.16 -9.72 -1.05
C ARG A 197 4.09 -8.51 -0.89
N ILE A 198 5.09 -8.63 -0.03
CA ILE A 198 6.26 -7.75 0.01
C ILE A 198 7.46 -8.52 -0.55
N ALA A 199 8.11 -8.00 -1.58
CA ALA A 199 9.35 -8.57 -2.12
C ALA A 199 10.51 -7.62 -1.78
N VAL A 200 11.52 -8.13 -1.06
CA VAL A 200 12.63 -7.34 -0.54
C VAL A 200 13.92 -7.76 -1.24
N GLU A 201 14.60 -6.77 -1.80
CA GLU A 201 15.95 -6.88 -2.32
C GLU A 201 16.93 -6.37 -1.25
N ILE A 202 18.01 -7.11 -1.01
CA ILE A 202 19.00 -6.72 0.00
C ILE A 202 20.09 -5.91 -0.67
N GLU A 203 20.11 -4.61 -0.35
CA GLU A 203 21.06 -3.62 -0.88
C GLU A 203 21.68 -2.81 0.27
N PRO A 204 22.83 -3.22 0.81
CA PRO A 204 23.42 -2.61 2.00
C PRO A 204 23.74 -1.12 1.87
N THR A 205 23.90 -0.62 0.66
CA THR A 205 24.34 0.76 0.37
C THR A 205 23.27 1.66 -0.23
N ALA A 206 22.13 1.09 -0.67
CA ALA A 206 21.01 1.87 -1.18
C ALA A 206 20.12 2.38 -0.04
N ASP A 207 19.33 3.43 -0.30
CA ASP A 207 18.31 3.85 0.65
C ASP A 207 17.27 2.74 0.84
N GLU A 208 16.88 2.47 2.09
CA GLU A 208 15.76 1.57 2.40
C GLU A 208 14.44 2.21 1.98
N GLY A 209 13.58 1.45 1.34
CA GLY A 209 12.24 1.93 0.99
C GLY A 209 11.60 1.21 -0.19
N PRO A 210 10.37 1.64 -0.52
CA PRO A 210 9.63 1.13 -1.66
C PRO A 210 10.28 1.57 -2.98
N THR A 211 10.40 0.64 -3.93
CA THR A 211 10.99 0.92 -5.25
C THR A 211 9.97 0.85 -6.38
N ARG A 212 9.00 -0.08 -6.28
CA ARG A 212 7.96 -0.25 -7.31
C ARG A 212 6.81 -1.12 -6.81
N ILE A 213 5.74 -1.14 -7.61
CA ILE A 213 4.61 -2.06 -7.44
C ILE A 213 4.71 -3.15 -8.50
N ASP A 214 4.79 -4.40 -8.05
CA ASP A 214 4.82 -5.56 -8.94
C ASP A 214 3.40 -5.93 -9.38
N VAL A 215 3.22 -6.13 -10.69
CA VAL A 215 1.95 -6.55 -11.31
C VAL A 215 2.18 -7.77 -12.21
N ALA A 216 1.11 -8.52 -12.49
CA ALA A 216 1.09 -9.56 -13.51
C ALA A 216 -0.03 -9.29 -14.51
N PRO A 217 0.26 -9.16 -15.81
CA PRO A 217 -0.75 -9.19 -16.86
C PRO A 217 -1.51 -10.52 -16.84
N VAL A 218 -2.85 -10.47 -16.97
CA VAL A 218 -3.69 -11.68 -16.93
C VAL A 218 -4.02 -12.18 -18.33
N SER A 219 -4.41 -11.28 -19.23
CA SER A 219 -4.94 -11.66 -20.56
C SER A 219 -4.34 -10.85 -21.71
N ARG A 220 -3.52 -9.85 -21.44
CA ARG A 220 -2.93 -8.98 -22.47
C ARG A 220 -1.61 -8.38 -21.99
N PRO A 221 -0.67 -8.05 -22.89
CA PRO A 221 0.47 -7.20 -22.55
C PRO A 221 0.00 -5.81 -22.06
N VAL A 222 0.72 -5.23 -21.14
CA VAL A 222 0.44 -3.88 -20.59
C VAL A 222 1.58 -2.96 -21.01
N ALA A 223 1.28 -1.96 -21.80
CA ALA A 223 2.28 -0.97 -22.23
C ALA A 223 2.66 -0.03 -21.09
N GLY A 224 3.88 0.46 -21.08
CA GLY A 224 4.37 1.46 -20.13
C GLY A 224 4.76 0.92 -18.75
N LEU A 225 4.75 -0.41 -18.56
CA LEU A 225 5.32 -1.01 -17.35
C LEU A 225 6.84 -0.81 -17.31
N GLY A 226 7.39 -0.58 -16.11
CA GLY A 226 8.80 -0.33 -15.87
C GLY A 226 9.20 1.15 -15.91
N ALA A 227 8.31 2.04 -16.32
CA ALA A 227 8.48 3.49 -16.25
C ALA A 227 7.60 4.11 -15.15
N PRO A 228 7.95 5.31 -14.63
CA PRO A 228 7.09 6.01 -13.68
C PRO A 228 5.71 6.30 -14.29
N ALA A 229 4.66 5.89 -13.59
CA ALA A 229 3.29 6.13 -14.01
C ALA A 229 2.97 7.64 -13.95
N PRO A 230 2.44 8.22 -15.05
CA PRO A 230 2.11 9.64 -15.09
C PRO A 230 1.17 10.05 -13.95
N GLY A 231 1.50 11.12 -13.26
CA GLY A 231 0.71 11.65 -12.13
C GLY A 231 0.80 10.86 -10.82
N LEU A 232 1.35 9.63 -10.82
CA LEU A 232 1.45 8.78 -9.63
C LEU A 232 2.86 8.74 -9.03
N GLY A 233 3.90 9.16 -9.76
CA GLY A 233 5.30 9.12 -9.31
C GLY A 233 5.79 7.73 -8.89
N THR A 234 5.11 6.67 -9.33
CA THR A 234 5.32 5.28 -8.92
C THR A 234 5.58 4.42 -10.15
N VAL A 235 6.53 3.52 -10.06
CA VAL A 235 6.80 2.53 -11.10
C VAL A 235 5.92 1.30 -10.85
N PHE A 236 5.18 0.90 -11.89
CA PHE A 236 4.52 -0.41 -11.96
C PHE A 236 5.32 -1.29 -12.92
N ALA A 237 5.66 -2.49 -12.51
CA ALA A 237 6.46 -3.38 -13.34
C ALA A 237 5.95 -4.81 -13.28
N GLU A 238 6.12 -5.54 -14.39
CA GLU A 238 5.87 -6.97 -14.40
C GLU A 238 6.85 -7.68 -13.48
N ALA A 239 6.33 -8.56 -12.62
CA ALA A 239 7.17 -9.36 -11.73
C ALA A 239 7.91 -10.41 -12.58
N ARG A 240 9.22 -10.44 -12.43
CA ARG A 240 10.10 -11.46 -13.02
C ARG A 240 10.35 -12.55 -12.01
#